data_2d658c22e6b4ff09fed22086292e8f6f
#
_entry.id   2d658c22e6b4ff09fed22086292e8f6f
#
_cell.length_a   1.000
_cell.length_b   1.000
_cell.length_c   1.000
_cell.angle_alpha   90.00
_cell.angle_beta   90.00
_cell.angle_gamma   90.00
#
_symmetry.space_group_name_H-M   'P 1'
#
loop_
_entity.id
_entity.type
_entity.pdbx_description
1 polymer ?
#
loop_
_entity_poly.entity_id
_entity_poly.type
_entity_poly.pdbx_seq_one_letter_code
_entity_poly.pdbx_strand_id
1 'polypeptide(L)'
;MVRPTLRLERELLRSGARRLGAMDEVGRGSPAGPVYVGLVVVDSSTGRPPTGIRDSKLLAPAARKALAPLIRSWAAGWALGSADPAEVDELGVNGALGLAGVRALGVLDGPPDLLVIDGNHDWLTPAMTPGAGTVPQVVTRVRADQTCTSVAAASILAKVARDALMVRLADEFPAYGWDANKGYGTVDHLDALRRLGPSPHHRISWRLPEQV
;
A
#
# COMPACT_ATOMS: atom_id res chain seq x y z
N MET A 1 -7.75 0.45 22.69
CA MET A 1 -7.22 0.38 21.30
C MET A 1 -8.19 1.14 20.41
N VAL A 2 -7.72 2.18 19.70
CA VAL A 2 -8.55 3.01 18.81
C VAL A 2 -9.02 2.14 17.64
N ARG A 3 -10.30 2.20 17.29
CA ARG A 3 -10.83 1.54 16.09
C ARG A 3 -11.05 2.61 15.02
N PRO A 4 -10.65 2.37 13.76
CA PRO A 4 -10.93 3.30 12.69
C PRO A 4 -12.44 3.43 12.48
N THR A 5 -12.85 4.63 12.09
CA THR A 5 -14.28 4.96 11.85
C THR A 5 -14.37 5.72 10.52
N LEU A 6 -15.58 5.79 9.95
CA LEU A 6 -15.86 6.61 8.75
C LEU A 6 -16.14 8.09 9.11
N ARG A 7 -15.66 8.58 10.24
CA ARG A 7 -15.97 9.96 10.66
C ARG A 7 -15.36 10.98 9.72
N LEU A 8 -14.06 10.85 9.44
CA LEU A 8 -13.35 11.75 8.53
C LEU A 8 -13.92 11.66 7.12
N GLU A 9 -14.12 10.44 6.62
CA GLU A 9 -14.64 10.22 5.28
C GLU A 9 -16.01 10.89 5.11
N ARG A 10 -16.91 10.72 6.07
CA ARG A 10 -18.23 11.35 6.06
C ARG A 10 -18.18 12.89 6.21
N GLU A 11 -17.21 13.42 6.92
CA GLU A 11 -16.98 14.86 7.04
C GLU A 11 -16.55 15.44 5.70
N LEU A 12 -15.57 14.83 5.05
CA LEU A 12 -15.05 15.26 3.74
C LEU A 12 -16.11 15.12 2.63
N LEU A 13 -16.88 14.04 2.63
CA LEU A 13 -18.00 13.87 1.68
C LEU A 13 -19.10 14.93 1.89
N ARG A 14 -19.40 15.31 3.14
CA ARG A 14 -20.37 16.40 3.44
C ARG A 14 -19.83 17.78 3.09
N SER A 15 -18.51 17.99 3.08
CA SER A 15 -17.88 19.25 2.69
C SER A 15 -17.73 19.44 1.17
N GLY A 16 -18.24 18.48 0.35
CA GLY A 16 -18.35 18.66 -1.10
C GLY A 16 -17.65 17.60 -1.96
N ALA A 17 -16.79 16.75 -1.39
CA ALA A 17 -16.23 15.63 -2.15
C ALA A 17 -17.36 14.64 -2.52
N ARG A 18 -17.42 14.22 -3.78
CA ARG A 18 -18.39 13.21 -4.23
C ARG A 18 -17.83 11.81 -4.10
N ARG A 19 -16.54 11.64 -4.36
CA ARG A 19 -15.79 10.39 -4.25
C ARG A 19 -14.49 10.64 -3.47
N LEU A 20 -14.32 9.96 -2.37
CA LEU A 20 -13.14 10.03 -1.53
C LEU A 20 -12.30 8.77 -1.73
N GLY A 21 -11.06 8.92 -2.19
CA GLY A 21 -10.07 7.86 -2.20
C GLY A 21 -9.22 7.87 -0.92
N ALA A 22 -8.78 6.71 -0.50
CA ALA A 22 -7.87 6.54 0.62
C ALA A 22 -6.73 5.62 0.23
N MET A 23 -5.49 6.02 0.49
CA MET A 23 -4.29 5.26 0.14
C MET A 23 -3.44 4.94 1.35
N ASP A 24 -2.86 3.74 1.33
CA ASP A 24 -1.79 3.32 2.24
C ASP A 24 -0.78 2.45 1.49
N GLU A 25 0.48 2.51 1.91
CA GLU A 25 1.57 1.78 1.28
C GLU A 25 2.04 0.58 2.10
N VAL A 26 2.65 -0.39 1.43
CA VAL A 26 3.37 -1.50 2.04
C VAL A 26 4.66 -1.80 1.30
N GLY A 27 5.66 -2.26 2.04
CA GLY A 27 6.97 -2.60 1.47
C GLY A 27 7.95 -1.44 1.36
N ARG A 28 7.61 -0.25 1.88
CA ARG A 28 8.47 0.94 1.85
C ARG A 28 9.86 0.67 2.42
N GLY A 29 9.97 0.05 3.59
CA GLY A 29 11.23 -0.25 4.29
C GLY A 29 11.78 -1.65 4.05
N SER A 30 11.42 -2.31 2.95
CA SER A 30 11.81 -3.68 2.66
C SER A 30 12.97 -3.71 1.67
N PRO A 31 14.12 -4.37 1.95
CA PRO A 31 15.24 -4.50 1.02
C PRO A 31 14.94 -5.37 -0.19
N ALA A 32 13.87 -6.16 -0.18
CA ALA A 32 13.45 -6.97 -1.31
C ALA A 32 11.96 -6.83 -1.61
N GLY A 33 11.61 -7.03 -2.87
CA GLY A 33 10.26 -6.97 -3.41
C GLY A 33 9.77 -5.55 -3.69
N PRO A 34 8.66 -5.44 -4.42
CA PRO A 34 8.06 -4.16 -4.81
C PRO A 34 7.49 -3.38 -3.63
N VAL A 35 7.30 -2.08 -3.83
CA VAL A 35 6.35 -1.30 -3.04
C VAL A 35 4.95 -1.51 -3.61
N TYR A 36 3.95 -1.53 -2.74
CA TYR A 36 2.53 -1.58 -3.13
C TYR A 36 1.78 -0.41 -2.50
N VAL A 37 0.84 0.13 -3.25
CA VAL A 37 -0.15 1.10 -2.79
C VAL A 37 -1.53 0.49 -2.94
N GLY A 38 -2.29 0.45 -1.85
CA GLY A 38 -3.71 0.15 -1.87
C GLY A 38 -4.52 1.44 -2.00
N LEU A 39 -5.59 1.37 -2.76
CA LEU A 39 -6.55 2.45 -2.93
C LEU A 39 -7.96 1.91 -2.66
N VAL A 40 -8.69 2.56 -1.78
CA VAL A 40 -10.10 2.29 -1.51
C VAL A 40 -10.89 3.58 -1.71
N VAL A 41 -11.97 3.51 -2.46
CA VAL A 41 -12.87 4.64 -2.71
C VAL A 41 -14.16 4.45 -1.96
N VAL A 42 -14.62 5.52 -1.30
CA VAL A 42 -15.92 5.60 -0.65
C VAL A 42 -16.67 6.84 -1.14
N ASP A 43 -17.99 6.78 -1.12
CA ASP A 43 -18.90 7.86 -1.49
C ASP A 43 -20.12 7.91 -0.53
N SER A 44 -21.11 8.76 -0.86
CA SER A 44 -22.30 8.92 -0.05
C SER A 44 -23.18 7.64 0.00
N SER A 45 -23.05 6.75 -0.97
CA SER A 45 -23.80 5.47 -1.04
C SER A 45 -23.11 4.35 -0.26
N THR A 46 -21.82 4.53 0.09
CA THR A 46 -21.04 3.51 0.79
C THR A 46 -21.61 3.23 2.18
N GLY A 47 -22.07 2.01 2.39
CA GLY A 47 -22.72 1.57 3.60
C GLY A 47 -21.77 1.32 4.79
N ARG A 48 -22.21 0.52 5.74
CA ARG A 48 -21.40 0.15 6.91
C ARG A 48 -20.21 -0.71 6.46
N PRO A 49 -19.00 -0.44 6.98
CA PRO A 49 -17.80 -1.21 6.65
C PRO A 49 -17.89 -2.63 7.26
N PRO A 50 -17.20 -3.60 6.67
CA PRO A 50 -17.00 -4.92 7.27
C PRO A 50 -16.45 -4.82 8.70
N THR A 51 -16.98 -5.64 9.59
CA THR A 51 -16.49 -5.70 10.97
C THR A 51 -15.08 -6.24 11.03
N GLY A 52 -14.23 -5.63 11.83
CA GLY A 52 -12.85 -6.09 12.04
C GLY A 52 -11.79 -5.33 11.23
N ILE A 53 -12.18 -4.39 10.36
CA ILE A 53 -11.20 -3.51 9.70
C ILE A 53 -10.46 -2.69 10.77
N ARG A 54 -9.13 -2.74 10.70
CA ARG A 54 -8.18 -1.96 11.51
C ARG A 54 -6.81 -1.99 10.84
N ASP A 55 -5.84 -1.23 11.37
CA ASP A 55 -4.45 -1.27 10.91
C ASP A 55 -4.01 -2.71 10.60
N SER A 56 -3.52 -2.93 9.40
CA SER A 56 -3.17 -4.26 8.88
C SER A 56 -2.11 -4.97 9.71
N LYS A 57 -1.22 -4.22 10.37
CA LYS A 57 -0.16 -4.73 11.25
C LYS A 57 -0.73 -5.37 12.54
N LEU A 58 -1.93 -4.96 12.94
CA LEU A 58 -2.64 -5.48 14.11
C LEU A 58 -3.51 -6.71 13.81
N LEU A 59 -3.53 -7.17 12.56
CA LEU A 59 -4.31 -8.31 12.11
C LEU A 59 -3.41 -9.52 11.83
N ALA A 60 -3.87 -10.69 12.22
CA ALA A 60 -3.25 -11.94 11.78
C ALA A 60 -3.41 -12.11 10.25
N PRO A 61 -2.46 -12.78 9.56
CA PRO A 61 -2.53 -12.98 8.11
C PRO A 61 -3.86 -13.58 7.61
N ALA A 62 -4.41 -14.55 8.33
CA ALA A 62 -5.69 -15.17 8.00
C ALA A 62 -6.86 -14.16 8.08
N ALA A 63 -6.87 -13.29 9.09
CA ALA A 63 -7.89 -12.26 9.23
C ALA A 63 -7.82 -11.22 8.10
N ARG A 64 -6.61 -10.80 7.69
CA ARG A 64 -6.43 -9.92 6.51
C ARG A 64 -6.96 -10.57 5.25
N LYS A 65 -6.63 -11.85 5.00
CA LYS A 65 -7.11 -12.60 3.83
C LYS A 65 -8.62 -12.71 3.81
N ALA A 66 -9.26 -12.95 4.96
CA ALA A 66 -10.72 -13.01 5.07
C ALA A 66 -11.42 -11.66 4.86
N LEU A 67 -10.80 -10.56 5.29
CA LEU A 67 -11.34 -9.20 5.13
C LEU A 67 -11.22 -8.67 3.69
N ALA A 68 -10.19 -9.05 2.95
CA ALA A 68 -9.93 -8.49 1.62
C ALA A 68 -11.12 -8.60 0.65
N PRO A 69 -11.79 -9.75 0.45
CA PRO A 69 -12.97 -9.83 -0.41
C PRO A 69 -14.14 -9.00 0.10
N LEU A 70 -14.34 -8.91 1.42
CA LEU A 70 -15.39 -8.09 2.01
C LEU A 70 -15.16 -6.60 1.79
N ILE A 71 -13.90 -6.15 1.88
CA ILE A 71 -13.52 -4.77 1.57
C ILE A 71 -13.79 -4.44 0.11
N ARG A 72 -13.42 -5.33 -0.80
CA ARG A 72 -13.65 -5.16 -2.25
C ARG A 72 -15.13 -5.02 -2.60
N SER A 73 -15.99 -5.79 -1.95
CA SER A 73 -17.45 -5.71 -2.15
C SER A 73 -18.09 -4.49 -1.48
N TRP A 74 -17.48 -3.98 -0.40
CA TRP A 74 -18.02 -2.86 0.36
C TRP A 74 -17.67 -1.50 -0.26
N ALA A 75 -16.45 -1.37 -0.78
CA ALA A 75 -15.94 -0.12 -1.34
C ALA A 75 -16.69 0.28 -2.61
N ALA A 76 -16.91 1.58 -2.83
CA ALA A 76 -17.42 2.12 -4.09
C ALA A 76 -16.42 1.93 -5.25
N GLY A 77 -15.15 1.67 -4.93
CA GLY A 77 -14.09 1.31 -5.85
C GLY A 77 -12.84 0.93 -5.07
N TRP A 78 -11.98 0.14 -5.66
CA TRP A 78 -10.69 -0.21 -5.08
C TRP A 78 -9.67 -0.51 -6.18
N ALA A 79 -8.41 -0.29 -5.87
CA ALA A 79 -7.31 -0.61 -6.78
C ALA A 79 -6.04 -0.96 -6.00
N LEU A 80 -5.11 -1.57 -6.72
CA LEU A 80 -3.75 -1.82 -6.26
C LEU A 80 -2.79 -1.34 -7.33
N GLY A 81 -1.76 -0.64 -6.92
CA GLY A 81 -0.63 -0.30 -7.77
C GLY A 81 0.65 -0.75 -7.13
N SER A 82 1.66 -0.99 -7.94
CA SER A 82 2.99 -1.40 -7.47
C SER A 82 4.09 -0.79 -8.31
N ALA A 83 5.26 -0.66 -7.70
CA ALA A 83 6.51 -0.39 -8.40
C ALA A 83 7.55 -1.43 -7.96
N ASP A 84 8.26 -1.99 -8.91
CA ASP A 84 9.21 -3.08 -8.69
C ASP A 84 10.54 -2.59 -8.08
N PRO A 85 11.45 -3.50 -7.67
CA PRO A 85 12.72 -3.11 -7.08
C PRO A 85 13.59 -2.22 -7.96
N ALA A 86 13.62 -2.45 -9.28
CA ALA A 86 14.40 -1.63 -10.20
C ALA A 86 13.85 -0.20 -10.30
N GLU A 87 12.51 -0.05 -10.30
CA GLU A 87 11.86 1.25 -10.25
C GLU A 87 12.10 1.97 -8.91
N VAL A 88 12.19 1.22 -7.80
CA VAL A 88 12.59 1.81 -6.51
C VAL A 88 14.04 2.28 -6.54
N ASP A 89 14.94 1.54 -7.19
CA ASP A 89 16.35 1.91 -7.34
C ASP A 89 16.53 3.14 -8.23
N GLU A 90 15.73 3.26 -9.29
CA GLU A 90 15.76 4.40 -10.23
C GLU A 90 15.13 5.67 -9.64
N LEU A 91 13.93 5.56 -9.06
CA LEU A 91 13.11 6.71 -8.66
C LEU A 91 13.27 7.09 -7.18
N GLY A 92 13.95 6.26 -6.41
CA GLY A 92 13.89 6.31 -4.96
C GLY A 92 12.51 5.87 -4.43
N VAL A 93 12.44 5.56 -3.13
CA VAL A 93 11.23 4.99 -2.53
C VAL A 93 10.00 5.89 -2.65
N ASN A 94 10.15 7.20 -2.55
CA ASN A 94 9.01 8.12 -2.66
C ASN A 94 8.51 8.25 -4.12
N GLY A 95 9.42 8.30 -5.10
CA GLY A 95 9.06 8.29 -6.51
C GLY A 95 8.34 6.98 -6.91
N ALA A 96 8.85 5.85 -6.44
CA ALA A 96 8.24 4.54 -6.66
C ALA A 96 6.84 4.43 -6.01
N LEU A 97 6.64 5.00 -4.81
CA LEU A 97 5.30 5.09 -4.20
C LEU A 97 4.35 5.97 -5.03
N GLY A 98 4.85 7.10 -5.53
CA GLY A 98 4.09 7.96 -6.44
C GLY A 98 3.67 7.22 -7.71
N LEU A 99 4.60 6.51 -8.35
CA LEU A 99 4.33 5.68 -9.53
C LEU A 99 3.28 4.59 -9.23
N ALA A 100 3.43 3.88 -8.11
CA ALA A 100 2.45 2.88 -7.67
C ALA A 100 1.07 3.50 -7.41
N GLY A 101 1.00 4.67 -6.79
CA GLY A 101 -0.24 5.42 -6.57
C GLY A 101 -0.92 5.85 -7.88
N VAL A 102 -0.15 6.38 -8.84
CA VAL A 102 -0.65 6.73 -10.17
C VAL A 102 -1.18 5.50 -10.91
N ARG A 103 -0.48 4.36 -10.83
CA ARG A 103 -0.95 3.08 -11.40
C ARG A 103 -2.26 2.62 -10.76
N ALA A 104 -2.40 2.77 -9.44
CA ALA A 104 -3.66 2.45 -8.75
C ALA A 104 -4.81 3.35 -9.20
N LEU A 105 -4.56 4.65 -9.38
CA LEU A 105 -5.57 5.58 -9.92
C LEU A 105 -5.98 5.25 -11.35
N GLY A 106 -5.02 4.84 -12.18
CA GLY A 106 -5.23 4.56 -13.61
C GLY A 106 -6.12 3.36 -13.90
N VAL A 107 -6.35 2.48 -12.93
CA VAL A 107 -7.25 1.31 -13.10
C VAL A 107 -8.65 1.52 -12.53
N LEU A 108 -8.91 2.68 -11.91
CA LEU A 108 -10.24 3.01 -11.41
C LEU A 108 -11.16 3.48 -12.54
N ASP A 109 -12.42 3.06 -12.46
CA ASP A 109 -13.48 3.66 -13.26
C ASP A 109 -13.89 5.02 -12.64
N GLY A 110 -13.21 6.07 -13.10
CA GLY A 110 -13.32 7.45 -12.63
C GLY A 110 -12.48 7.74 -11.35
N PRO A 111 -11.68 8.81 -11.39
CA PRO A 111 -10.84 9.19 -10.26
C PRO A 111 -11.67 9.70 -9.06
N PRO A 112 -11.16 9.61 -7.82
CA PRO A 112 -11.73 10.32 -6.69
C PRO A 112 -11.49 11.83 -6.81
N ASP A 113 -12.35 12.65 -6.20
CA ASP A 113 -12.18 14.10 -6.14
C ASP A 113 -11.13 14.50 -5.10
N LEU A 114 -11.03 13.71 -4.03
CA LEU A 114 -10.11 13.92 -2.91
C LEU A 114 -9.49 12.60 -2.48
N LEU A 115 -8.21 12.66 -2.11
CA LEU A 115 -7.44 11.52 -1.61
C LEU A 115 -6.94 11.79 -0.19
N VAL A 116 -7.11 10.82 0.69
CA VAL A 116 -6.46 10.77 2.00
C VAL A 116 -5.31 9.77 1.93
N ILE A 117 -4.10 10.21 2.23
CA ILE A 117 -2.89 9.37 2.28
C ILE A 117 -2.43 9.23 3.73
N ASP A 118 -2.07 8.00 4.14
CA ASP A 118 -1.44 7.79 5.45
C ASP A 118 -0.05 8.45 5.51
N GLY A 119 0.25 9.03 6.67
CA GLY A 119 1.53 9.69 6.93
C GLY A 119 1.48 11.21 6.84
N ASN A 120 2.66 11.81 6.77
CA ASN A 120 2.87 13.27 6.73
C ASN A 120 3.50 13.77 5.43
N HIS A 121 3.68 12.87 4.46
CA HIS A 121 4.36 13.19 3.21
C HIS A 121 3.47 12.83 2.01
N ASP A 122 3.23 13.84 1.17
CA ASP A 122 2.56 13.64 -0.12
C ASP A 122 3.58 13.17 -1.16
N TRP A 123 3.64 11.87 -1.35
CA TRP A 123 4.46 11.22 -2.37
C TRP A 123 3.72 11.07 -3.71
N LEU A 124 2.41 11.35 -3.75
CA LEU A 124 1.58 11.12 -4.95
C LEU A 124 1.55 12.35 -5.87
N THR A 125 1.28 13.54 -5.34
CA THR A 125 1.15 14.76 -6.16
C THR A 125 2.34 15.01 -7.08
N PRO A 126 3.62 14.84 -6.63
CA PRO A 126 4.78 15.01 -7.51
C PRO A 126 4.86 14.02 -8.68
N ALA A 127 4.20 12.84 -8.55
CA ALA A 127 4.19 11.80 -9.57
C ALA A 127 3.04 11.97 -10.58
N MET A 128 2.05 12.82 -10.30
CA MET A 128 0.94 13.10 -11.19
C MET A 128 1.36 14.08 -12.28
N THR A 129 1.14 13.72 -13.54
CA THR A 129 1.46 14.60 -14.68
C THR A 129 0.40 15.69 -14.82
N PRO A 130 0.78 16.99 -14.84
CA PRO A 130 -0.17 18.05 -15.15
C PRO A 130 -0.83 17.85 -16.52
N GLY A 131 -2.16 17.95 -16.57
CA GLY A 131 -2.92 17.81 -17.83
C GLY A 131 -3.40 16.39 -18.15
N ALA A 132 -3.06 15.38 -17.38
CA ALA A 132 -3.54 14.00 -17.58
C ALA A 132 -4.94 13.74 -17.01
N GLY A 133 -5.78 14.77 -16.87
CA GLY A 133 -7.12 14.68 -16.28
C GLY A 133 -7.27 15.48 -14.99
N THR A 134 -8.38 15.28 -14.28
CA THR A 134 -8.60 15.94 -12.98
C THR A 134 -7.64 15.36 -11.94
N VAL A 135 -6.72 16.18 -11.47
CA VAL A 135 -5.81 15.82 -10.36
C VAL A 135 -6.63 15.89 -9.06
N PRO A 136 -6.79 14.78 -8.32
CA PRO A 136 -7.49 14.82 -7.06
C PRO A 136 -6.73 15.67 -6.03
N GLN A 137 -7.46 16.36 -5.16
CA GLN A 137 -6.85 17.03 -4.01
C GLN A 137 -6.28 15.98 -3.06
N VAL A 138 -5.04 16.13 -2.64
CA VAL A 138 -4.38 15.21 -1.69
C VAL A 138 -4.36 15.84 -0.29
N VAL A 139 -4.75 15.04 0.71
CA VAL A 139 -4.66 15.36 2.14
C VAL A 139 -3.86 14.25 2.82
N THR A 140 -2.75 14.61 3.44
CA THR A 140 -1.97 13.67 4.26
C THR A 140 -2.47 13.67 5.69
N ARG A 141 -2.49 12.49 6.33
CA ARG A 141 -2.89 12.36 7.73
C ARG A 141 -2.08 11.31 8.46
N VAL A 142 -1.36 11.73 9.48
CA VAL A 142 -0.56 10.82 10.32
C VAL A 142 -1.45 9.82 11.04
N ARG A 143 -1.12 8.53 10.94
CA ARG A 143 -1.86 7.39 11.51
C ARG A 143 -3.31 7.31 11.00
N ALA A 144 -3.52 7.63 9.74
CA ALA A 144 -4.84 7.50 9.14
C ALA A 144 -5.30 6.03 9.10
N ASP A 145 -4.40 5.08 8.95
CA ASP A 145 -4.64 3.64 9.05
C ASP A 145 -5.27 3.20 10.40
N GLN A 146 -5.07 3.99 11.47
CA GLN A 146 -5.65 3.74 12.79
C GLN A 146 -6.96 4.48 13.05
N THR A 147 -7.25 5.54 12.30
CA THR A 147 -8.38 6.44 12.56
C THR A 147 -9.42 6.46 11.45
N CYS A 148 -9.02 6.19 10.19
CA CYS A 148 -9.86 6.22 8.99
C CYS A 148 -10.09 4.81 8.46
N THR A 149 -11.35 4.41 8.33
CA THR A 149 -11.70 3.04 7.91
C THR A 149 -11.26 2.74 6.48
N SER A 150 -11.38 3.70 5.57
CA SER A 150 -10.99 3.55 4.17
C SER A 150 -9.46 3.39 4.01
N VAL A 151 -8.66 4.11 4.80
CA VAL A 151 -7.19 3.97 4.82
C VAL A 151 -6.78 2.62 5.40
N ALA A 152 -7.39 2.20 6.52
CA ALA A 152 -7.16 0.86 7.08
C ALA A 152 -7.54 -0.26 6.10
N ALA A 153 -8.61 -0.07 5.32
CA ALA A 153 -9.01 -1.00 4.28
C ALA A 153 -7.99 -1.07 3.13
N ALA A 154 -7.47 0.07 2.67
CA ALA A 154 -6.40 0.17 1.67
C ALA A 154 -5.13 -0.56 2.14
N SER A 155 -4.72 -0.33 3.40
CA SER A 155 -3.62 -1.04 4.08
C SER A 155 -3.77 -2.57 3.99
N ILE A 156 -4.95 -3.08 4.32
CA ILE A 156 -5.23 -4.52 4.27
C ILE A 156 -5.10 -5.06 2.84
N LEU A 157 -5.67 -4.38 1.85
CA LEU A 157 -5.60 -4.83 0.45
C LEU A 157 -4.16 -4.86 -0.07
N ALA A 158 -3.40 -3.78 0.17
CA ALA A 158 -1.99 -3.71 -0.22
C ALA A 158 -1.16 -4.81 0.46
N LYS A 159 -1.35 -5.00 1.78
CA LYS A 159 -0.62 -6.01 2.55
C LYS A 159 -0.92 -7.43 2.09
N VAL A 160 -2.19 -7.75 1.82
CA VAL A 160 -2.57 -9.09 1.33
C VAL A 160 -1.95 -9.36 -0.04
N ALA A 161 -1.99 -8.40 -0.95
CA ALA A 161 -1.45 -8.57 -2.30
C ALA A 161 0.08 -8.74 -2.28
N ARG A 162 0.79 -7.84 -1.56
CA ARG A 162 2.25 -7.90 -1.48
C ARG A 162 2.74 -9.16 -0.78
N ASP A 163 2.14 -9.53 0.36
CA ASP A 163 2.54 -10.74 1.08
C ASP A 163 2.33 -12.00 0.22
N ALA A 164 1.26 -12.06 -0.56
CA ALA A 164 1.02 -13.16 -1.49
C ALA A 164 2.06 -13.23 -2.61
N LEU A 165 2.51 -12.07 -3.13
CA LEU A 165 3.61 -12.03 -4.11
C LEU A 165 4.91 -12.54 -3.49
N MET A 166 5.28 -12.06 -2.29
CA MET A 166 6.52 -12.46 -1.63
C MET A 166 6.56 -13.95 -1.31
N VAL A 167 5.41 -14.55 -0.98
CA VAL A 167 5.31 -16.02 -0.79
C VAL A 167 5.56 -16.76 -2.10
N ARG A 168 5.00 -16.31 -3.23
CA ARG A 168 5.30 -16.93 -4.54
C ARG A 168 6.77 -16.79 -4.95
N LEU A 169 7.37 -15.61 -4.71
CA LEU A 169 8.79 -15.41 -5.00
C LEU A 169 9.71 -16.28 -4.11
N ALA A 170 9.24 -16.68 -2.93
CA ALA A 170 9.98 -17.62 -2.09
C ALA A 170 10.10 -19.03 -2.70
N ASP A 171 9.16 -19.44 -3.57
CA ASP A 171 9.24 -20.71 -4.29
C ASP A 171 10.42 -20.70 -5.30
N GLU A 172 10.72 -19.54 -5.90
CA GLU A 172 11.82 -19.35 -6.85
C GLU A 172 13.16 -19.06 -6.14
N PHE A 173 13.08 -18.35 -4.99
CA PHE A 173 14.23 -17.90 -4.21
C PHE A 173 14.13 -18.33 -2.74
N PRO A 174 14.08 -19.64 -2.44
CA PRO A 174 13.78 -20.14 -1.09
C PRO A 174 14.81 -19.74 -0.04
N ALA A 175 16.05 -19.51 -0.45
CA ALA A 175 17.15 -19.23 0.46
C ALA A 175 17.03 -17.88 1.20
N TYR A 176 16.19 -16.94 0.70
CA TYR A 176 15.99 -15.64 1.37
C TYR A 176 14.84 -15.64 2.39
N GLY A 177 14.07 -16.73 2.50
CA GLY A 177 13.00 -16.89 3.49
C GLY A 177 11.82 -15.91 3.33
N TRP A 178 11.51 -15.49 2.09
CA TRP A 178 10.47 -14.50 1.83
C TRP A 178 9.05 -14.99 2.13
N ASP A 179 8.84 -16.28 2.23
CA ASP A 179 7.59 -16.88 2.73
C ASP A 179 7.31 -16.49 4.19
N ALA A 180 8.36 -16.28 5.00
CA ALA A 180 8.26 -15.84 6.38
C ALA A 180 8.46 -14.32 6.53
N ASN A 181 9.58 -13.78 6.07
CA ASN A 181 9.98 -12.38 6.31
C ASN A 181 9.35 -11.37 5.34
N LYS A 182 8.72 -11.81 4.24
CA LYS A 182 8.08 -10.97 3.20
C LYS A 182 9.03 -9.92 2.60
N GLY A 183 10.34 -10.23 2.55
CA GLY A 183 11.38 -9.37 2.03
C GLY A 183 11.89 -8.30 3.00
N TYR A 184 11.41 -8.27 4.24
CA TYR A 184 11.95 -7.37 5.27
C TYR A 184 13.31 -7.87 5.79
N GLY A 185 14.14 -6.93 6.25
CA GLY A 185 15.51 -7.19 6.70
C GLY A 185 15.59 -7.88 8.06
N THR A 186 15.05 -9.08 8.18
CA THR A 186 15.28 -9.95 9.33
C THR A 186 16.70 -10.48 9.34
N VAL A 187 17.18 -10.97 10.47
CA VAL A 187 18.52 -11.53 10.61
C VAL A 187 18.77 -12.60 9.55
N ASP A 188 17.86 -13.56 9.41
CA ASP A 188 17.98 -14.65 8.44
C ASP A 188 18.04 -14.15 6.99
N HIS A 189 17.26 -13.12 6.64
CA HIS A 189 17.29 -12.51 5.32
C HIS A 189 18.63 -11.81 5.03
N LEU A 190 19.13 -11.04 6.00
CA LEU A 190 20.42 -10.35 5.88
C LEU A 190 21.58 -11.34 5.84
N ASP A 191 21.51 -12.47 6.56
CA ASP A 191 22.51 -13.54 6.49
C ASP A 191 22.46 -14.28 5.15
N ALA A 192 21.29 -14.50 4.59
CA ALA A 192 21.15 -15.02 3.23
C ALA A 192 21.80 -14.07 2.20
N LEU A 193 21.56 -12.76 2.33
CA LEU A 193 22.20 -11.75 1.47
C LEU A 193 23.73 -11.76 1.56
N ARG A 194 24.32 -11.91 2.76
CA ARG A 194 25.78 -12.02 2.92
C ARG A 194 26.37 -13.24 2.20
N ARG A 195 25.65 -14.37 2.25
CA ARG A 195 26.13 -15.64 1.65
C ARG A 195 25.91 -15.72 0.16
N LEU A 196 24.81 -15.18 -0.35
CA LEU A 196 24.33 -15.42 -1.72
C LEU A 196 24.40 -14.16 -2.60
N GLY A 197 24.59 -12.99 -2.01
CA GLY A 197 24.42 -11.72 -2.69
C GLY A 197 22.93 -11.38 -2.96
N PRO A 198 22.66 -10.28 -3.65
CA PRO A 198 21.30 -9.88 -4.01
C PRO A 198 20.76 -10.66 -5.23
N SER A 199 19.48 -11.00 -5.18
CA SER A 199 18.72 -11.48 -6.35
C SER A 199 18.16 -10.29 -7.16
N PRO A 200 17.57 -10.51 -8.36
CA PRO A 200 16.90 -9.48 -9.15
C PRO A 200 15.73 -8.77 -8.44
N HIS A 201 15.24 -9.37 -7.34
CA HIS A 201 14.15 -8.81 -6.54
C HIS A 201 14.62 -7.97 -5.35
N HIS A 202 15.94 -7.75 -5.19
CA HIS A 202 16.48 -6.84 -4.17
C HIS A 202 16.65 -5.42 -4.73
N ARG A 203 16.60 -4.45 -3.83
CA ARG A 203 16.82 -3.04 -4.11
C ARG A 203 18.31 -2.75 -3.97
N ILE A 204 19.03 -2.78 -5.07
CA ILE A 204 20.51 -2.71 -5.09
C ILE A 204 21.05 -1.33 -4.74
N SER A 205 20.27 -0.26 -4.91
CA SER A 205 20.64 1.09 -4.48
C SER A 205 20.64 1.27 -2.96
N TRP A 206 20.07 0.30 -2.23
CA TRP A 206 20.03 0.33 -0.78
C TRP A 206 21.32 -0.21 -0.18
N ARG A 207 21.64 0.21 1.06
CA ARG A 207 22.78 -0.36 1.79
C ARG A 207 22.49 -1.81 2.18
N LEU A 208 22.73 -2.73 1.25
CA LEU A 208 22.67 -4.15 1.49
C LEU A 208 23.95 -4.64 2.18
N PRO A 209 23.92 -5.77 2.94
CA PRO A 209 25.14 -6.38 3.46
C PRO A 209 26.10 -6.78 2.35
N GLU A 210 27.38 -6.57 2.57
CA GLU A 210 28.44 -7.04 1.65
C GLU A 210 28.49 -8.58 1.67
N GLN A 211 28.74 -9.15 0.50
CA GLN A 211 28.90 -10.60 0.36
C GLN A 211 30.23 -11.03 0.96
N VAL A 212 30.23 -12.11 1.76
CA VAL A 212 31.40 -12.66 2.44
C VAL A 212 31.91 -13.90 1.75
#